data_9b73e494b964185232f9a44ff570e0d6
#
_entry.id   9b73e494b964185232f9a44ff570e0d6
#
_cell.length_a   1.000
_cell.length_b   1.000
_cell.length_c   1.000
_cell.angle_alpha   90.00
_cell.angle_beta   90.00
_cell.angle_gamma   90.00
#
_symmetry.space_group_name_H-M   'P 1'
#
loop_
_entity.id
_entity.type
_entity.pdbx_description
1 polymer ?
#
loop_
_entity_poly.entity_id
_entity_poly.type
_entity_poly.pdbx_seq_one_letter_code
_entity_poly.pdbx_strand_id
1 'polypeptide(L)'
;MTSYTTRKSHVWGKLLLLSVACLPFTNHAASDAELKGVSSEISRQKNTLSSQKNQLNTLQKKLKSQEISINRIEKDIAETERSLSNTNLSIKKLEANIKELEKRKHQQSDTLASLIQTYYVTKQAKGSSHIFNHDESEDRISQYFQHLASERAKTIAELEKTIEELSRNRQQIELEKQQISELLGQQKKQRDKLAKAQSSRKGTLAKIKKNISNDQVYLSELQRNETRLKAEIAKAAKRNRIPMDGLAKQKGRLPWPLKGKVLHNYGSRQTGQINWKGMVISANYGDAVKAVYSGTVVFSDYLRGYGLVILLDHGKGDMTLYGFNKSLLKKEGDKVSAGENIALAGDTGGQNKTSLYFEIRRNSKTQNPRYWLTR
;
A
#
# COMPACT_ATOMS: atom_id res chain seq x y z
N MET A 1 35.84 -57.34 24.46
CA MET A 1 37.27 -57.07 24.48
C MET A 1 37.47 -55.59 24.31
N THR A 2 37.79 -55.02 25.38
CA THR A 2 38.87 -54.06 25.77
C THR A 2 38.60 -52.62 25.35
N SER A 3 38.76 -51.60 26.15
CA SER A 3 38.94 -51.40 27.62
C SER A 3 38.85 -49.90 27.83
N TYR A 4 38.16 -49.47 28.87
CA TYR A 4 38.14 -48.10 29.40
C TYR A 4 39.50 -47.73 30.01
N THR A 5 40.00 -46.52 29.73
CA THR A 5 41.04 -45.89 30.55
C THR A 5 40.58 -44.50 31.00
N THR A 6 40.18 -44.45 32.26
CA THR A 6 39.96 -43.22 33.03
C THR A 6 41.31 -42.63 33.48
N ARG A 7 41.53 -41.36 33.18
CA ARG A 7 42.70 -40.60 33.69
C ARG A 7 42.24 -39.67 34.80
N LYS A 8 42.50 -40.07 36.05
CA LYS A 8 42.44 -39.23 37.26
C LYS A 8 43.61 -38.26 37.27
N SER A 9 43.35 -36.95 37.39
CA SER A 9 44.34 -35.93 37.70
C SER A 9 44.20 -35.55 39.18
N HIS A 10 45.29 -35.82 39.92
CA HIS A 10 45.46 -35.45 41.31
C HIS A 10 45.63 -33.93 41.46
N VAL A 11 44.77 -33.32 42.31
CA VAL A 11 44.94 -31.95 42.79
C VAL A 11 45.80 -32.01 44.08
N TRP A 12 46.97 -31.50 44.01
CA TRP A 12 47.79 -31.26 45.18
C TRP A 12 47.49 -29.89 45.76
N GLY A 13 46.89 -29.87 46.94
CA GLY A 13 46.70 -28.68 47.75
C GLY A 13 48.07 -28.23 48.35
N LYS A 14 48.47 -27.02 48.02
CA LYS A 14 49.51 -26.31 48.77
C LYS A 14 48.82 -25.34 49.71
N LEU A 15 48.85 -25.67 50.97
CA LEU A 15 48.48 -24.79 52.09
C LEU A 15 49.59 -23.72 52.18
N LEU A 16 49.29 -22.47 51.84
CA LEU A 16 50.10 -21.30 52.00
C LEU A 16 49.64 -20.55 53.24
N LEU A 17 50.38 -20.60 54.28
CA LEU A 17 50.29 -19.81 55.50
C LEU A 17 50.40 -18.32 55.11
N LEU A 18 49.28 -17.58 55.20
CA LEU A 18 49.27 -16.15 55.00
C LEU A 18 49.61 -15.46 56.32
N SER A 19 50.82 -15.01 56.43
CA SER A 19 51.30 -14.09 57.47
C SER A 19 50.57 -12.74 57.19
N VAL A 20 49.67 -12.34 58.10
CA VAL A 20 49.04 -11.02 58.08
C VAL A 20 50.10 -9.98 58.42
N ALA A 21 50.76 -9.42 57.43
CA ALA A 21 51.49 -8.18 57.54
C ALA A 21 50.50 -7.03 57.50
N CYS A 22 50.26 -6.37 58.63
CA CYS A 22 49.59 -5.06 58.67
C CYS A 22 50.41 -4.05 57.86
N LEU A 23 50.05 -3.88 56.57
CA LEU A 23 50.54 -2.76 55.81
C LEU A 23 49.56 -1.58 56.08
N PRO A 24 50.08 -0.38 56.32
CA PRO A 24 49.24 0.81 56.46
C PRO A 24 48.50 1.01 55.14
N PHE A 25 47.17 1.06 55.14
CA PHE A 25 46.36 1.54 54.03
C PHE A 25 46.75 2.99 53.80
N THR A 26 47.68 3.22 52.88
CA THR A 26 47.88 4.56 52.30
C THR A 26 46.65 4.78 51.43
N ASN A 27 45.71 5.64 51.93
CA ASN A 27 44.72 6.26 51.11
C ASN A 27 45.45 7.02 49.99
N HIS A 28 45.64 6.38 48.84
CA HIS A 28 45.98 7.09 47.63
C HIS A 28 44.73 7.88 47.22
N ALA A 29 44.61 9.10 47.66
CA ALA A 29 43.75 10.06 47.02
C ALA A 29 44.16 10.07 45.55
N ALA A 30 43.21 9.71 44.66
CA ALA A 30 43.43 9.75 43.22
C ALA A 30 44.07 11.06 42.86
N SER A 31 45.21 11.03 42.15
CA SER A 31 45.94 12.27 41.84
C SER A 31 45.06 13.18 40.98
N ASP A 32 45.17 14.50 41.12
CA ASP A 32 44.44 15.47 40.29
C ASP A 32 44.60 15.21 38.80
N ALA A 33 45.67 14.57 38.37
CA ALA A 33 45.93 14.14 37.00
C ALA A 33 45.03 12.95 36.59
N GLU A 34 44.80 11.99 37.48
CA GLU A 34 43.88 10.84 37.22
C GLU A 34 42.44 11.31 37.20
N LEU A 35 42.02 12.20 38.10
CA LEU A 35 40.70 12.79 38.10
C LEU A 35 40.44 13.63 36.82
N LYS A 36 41.42 14.40 36.34
CA LYS A 36 41.36 15.13 35.07
C LYS A 36 41.29 14.14 33.88
N GLY A 37 42.06 13.05 33.89
CA GLY A 37 42.03 12.02 32.88
C GLY A 37 40.65 11.36 32.78
N VAL A 38 40.03 10.95 33.88
CA VAL A 38 38.69 10.36 33.93
C VAL A 38 37.64 11.35 33.48
N SER A 39 37.73 12.63 33.92
CA SER A 39 36.77 13.66 33.49
C SER A 39 36.82 13.98 32.00
N SER A 40 38.04 13.98 31.41
CA SER A 40 38.22 14.21 29.98
C SER A 40 37.67 13.01 29.16
N GLU A 41 37.89 11.75 29.63
CA GLU A 41 37.34 10.57 28.98
C GLU A 41 35.80 10.51 29.05
N ILE A 42 35.21 10.87 30.20
CA ILE A 42 33.78 10.99 30.36
C ILE A 42 33.21 12.03 29.37
N SER A 43 33.83 13.20 29.23
CA SER A 43 33.46 14.22 28.28
C SER A 43 33.56 13.75 26.84
N ARG A 44 34.63 13.04 26.49
CA ARG A 44 34.83 12.44 25.17
C ARG A 44 33.75 11.43 24.84
N GLN A 45 33.45 10.51 25.76
CA GLN A 45 32.41 9.50 25.59
C GLN A 45 31.02 10.15 25.45
N LYS A 46 30.69 11.19 26.25
CA LYS A 46 29.43 11.93 26.16
C LYS A 46 29.31 12.64 24.83
N ASN A 47 30.36 13.24 24.30
CA ASN A 47 30.37 13.90 22.99
C ASN A 47 30.20 12.87 21.85
N THR A 48 30.88 11.74 21.93
CA THR A 48 30.74 10.65 20.95
C THR A 48 29.32 10.10 20.93
N LEU A 49 28.74 9.85 22.10
CA LEU A 49 27.35 9.37 22.22
C LEU A 49 26.33 10.40 21.66
N SER A 50 26.57 11.69 21.94
CA SER A 50 25.75 12.79 21.41
C SER A 50 25.84 12.85 19.87
N SER A 51 27.03 12.76 19.31
CA SER A 51 27.26 12.70 17.85
C SER A 51 26.56 11.52 17.20
N GLN A 52 26.71 10.31 17.74
CA GLN A 52 26.04 9.11 17.25
C GLN A 52 24.52 9.24 17.28
N LYS A 53 23.99 9.84 18.35
CA LYS A 53 22.55 10.12 18.50
C LYS A 53 22.04 11.09 17.43
N ASN A 54 22.80 12.15 17.12
CA ASN A 54 22.47 13.11 16.09
C ASN A 54 22.52 12.50 14.70
N GLN A 55 23.52 11.67 14.40
CA GLN A 55 23.63 10.91 13.16
C GLN A 55 22.44 9.96 13.00
N LEU A 56 22.07 9.23 14.05
CA LEU A 56 20.93 8.35 14.04
C LEU A 56 19.61 9.11 13.78
N ASN A 57 19.42 10.27 14.41
CA ASN A 57 18.25 11.12 14.17
C ASN A 57 18.15 11.58 12.70
N THR A 58 19.28 11.97 12.10
CA THR A 58 19.36 12.37 10.69
C THR A 58 19.02 11.20 9.75
N LEU A 59 19.59 10.02 10.02
CA LEU A 59 19.30 8.81 9.25
C LEU A 59 17.81 8.40 9.37
N GLN A 60 17.22 8.52 10.54
CA GLN A 60 15.81 8.20 10.75
C GLN A 60 14.87 9.19 10.06
N LYS A 61 15.21 10.50 10.04
CA LYS A 61 14.47 11.49 9.25
C LYS A 61 14.56 11.18 7.76
N LYS A 62 15.75 10.81 7.27
CA LYS A 62 15.95 10.38 5.88
C LYS A 62 15.15 9.12 5.56
N LEU A 63 15.14 8.13 6.44
CA LEU A 63 14.34 6.92 6.27
C LEU A 63 12.85 7.25 6.16
N LYS A 64 12.30 8.08 7.06
CA LYS A 64 10.91 8.54 6.97
C LYS A 64 10.60 9.14 5.60
N SER A 65 11.42 10.08 5.11
CA SER A 65 11.18 10.73 3.82
C SER A 65 11.25 9.75 2.64
N GLN A 66 12.18 8.79 2.69
CA GLN A 66 12.31 7.74 1.68
C GLN A 66 11.11 6.79 1.66
N GLU A 67 10.64 6.33 2.82
CA GLU A 67 9.49 5.42 2.93
C GLU A 67 8.19 6.10 2.49
N ILE A 68 7.98 7.37 2.81
CA ILE A 68 6.85 8.16 2.31
C ILE A 68 6.96 8.35 0.78
N SER A 69 8.15 8.66 0.26
CA SER A 69 8.37 8.80 -1.19
C SER A 69 8.11 7.50 -1.95
N ILE A 70 8.59 6.37 -1.44
CA ILE A 70 8.34 5.04 -2.01
C ILE A 70 6.82 4.79 -2.07
N ASN A 71 6.11 5.01 -0.96
CA ASN A 71 4.66 4.85 -0.91
C ASN A 71 3.93 5.70 -1.96
N ARG A 72 4.37 6.97 -2.15
CA ARG A 72 3.79 7.86 -3.16
C ARG A 72 4.01 7.31 -4.57
N ILE A 73 5.24 6.92 -4.90
CA ILE A 73 5.58 6.36 -6.22
C ILE A 73 4.76 5.09 -6.50
N GLU A 74 4.58 4.22 -5.50
CA GLU A 74 3.77 3.01 -5.65
C GLU A 74 2.29 3.29 -5.87
N LYS A 75 1.74 4.34 -5.23
CA LYS A 75 0.37 4.82 -5.50
C LYS A 75 0.24 5.35 -6.93
N ASP A 76 1.20 6.16 -7.38
CA ASP A 76 1.22 6.72 -8.73
C ASP A 76 1.30 5.59 -9.79
N ILE A 77 2.09 4.53 -9.53
CA ILE A 77 2.15 3.35 -10.39
C ILE A 77 0.79 2.65 -10.46
N ALA A 78 0.15 2.40 -9.31
CA ALA A 78 -1.14 1.74 -9.26
C ALA A 78 -2.25 2.55 -9.96
N GLU A 79 -2.21 3.89 -9.88
CA GLU A 79 -3.12 4.77 -10.60
C GLU A 79 -2.89 4.71 -12.12
N THR A 80 -1.62 4.76 -12.55
CA THR A 80 -1.25 4.61 -13.98
C THR A 80 -1.70 3.25 -14.53
N GLU A 81 -1.55 2.16 -13.76
CA GLU A 81 -2.00 0.82 -14.15
C GLU A 81 -3.53 0.73 -14.28
N ARG A 82 -4.28 1.40 -13.41
CA ARG A 82 -5.75 1.52 -13.54
C ARG A 82 -6.14 2.29 -14.78
N SER A 83 -5.47 3.41 -15.05
CA SER A 83 -5.71 4.23 -16.25
C SER A 83 -5.44 3.42 -17.52
N LEU A 84 -4.33 2.68 -17.59
CA LEU A 84 -4.02 1.77 -18.70
C LEU A 84 -5.12 0.71 -18.90
N SER A 85 -5.59 0.11 -17.82
CA SER A 85 -6.68 -0.88 -17.88
C SER A 85 -7.97 -0.28 -18.42
N ASN A 86 -8.35 0.92 -17.95
CA ASN A 86 -9.56 1.60 -18.38
C ASN A 86 -9.47 2.00 -19.87
N THR A 87 -8.35 2.56 -20.31
CA THR A 87 -8.13 2.93 -21.72
C THR A 87 -8.19 1.71 -22.63
N ASN A 88 -7.60 0.58 -22.24
CA ASN A 88 -7.71 -0.66 -23.00
C ASN A 88 -9.16 -1.18 -23.09
N LEU A 89 -9.96 -1.04 -22.02
CA LEU A 89 -11.37 -1.40 -22.05
C LEU A 89 -12.18 -0.46 -22.97
N SER A 90 -11.85 0.82 -22.99
CA SER A 90 -12.45 1.81 -23.89
C SER A 90 -12.17 1.44 -25.36
N ILE A 91 -10.93 1.16 -25.70
CA ILE A 91 -10.53 0.72 -27.05
C ILE A 91 -11.34 -0.51 -27.48
N LYS A 92 -11.44 -1.54 -26.64
CA LYS A 92 -12.24 -2.74 -26.97
C LYS A 92 -13.70 -2.43 -27.25
N LYS A 93 -14.30 -1.50 -26.50
CA LYS A 93 -15.69 -1.05 -26.75
C LYS A 93 -15.80 -0.31 -28.08
N LEU A 94 -14.87 0.59 -28.38
CA LEU A 94 -14.83 1.32 -29.64
C LEU A 94 -14.64 0.38 -30.84
N GLU A 95 -13.76 -0.62 -30.73
CA GLU A 95 -13.57 -1.66 -31.76
C GLU A 95 -14.84 -2.47 -32.01
N ALA A 96 -15.56 -2.84 -30.94
CA ALA A 96 -16.85 -3.52 -31.10
C ALA A 96 -17.90 -2.63 -31.78
N ASN A 97 -17.98 -1.36 -31.41
CA ASN A 97 -18.87 -0.39 -32.03
C ASN A 97 -18.52 -0.18 -33.54
N ILE A 98 -17.24 -0.07 -33.85
CA ILE A 98 -16.79 0.06 -35.25
C ILE A 98 -17.26 -1.14 -36.06
N LYS A 99 -17.07 -2.36 -35.55
CA LYS A 99 -17.52 -3.57 -36.25
C LYS A 99 -19.03 -3.58 -36.50
N GLU A 100 -19.81 -3.15 -35.52
CA GLU A 100 -21.27 -3.05 -35.68
C GLU A 100 -21.68 -1.95 -36.67
N LEU A 101 -21.04 -0.79 -36.63
CA LEU A 101 -21.25 0.30 -37.58
C LEU A 101 -20.83 -0.08 -39.01
N GLU A 102 -19.75 -0.82 -39.20
CA GLU A 102 -19.31 -1.34 -40.49
C GLU A 102 -20.33 -2.31 -41.08
N LYS A 103 -20.91 -3.20 -40.26
CA LYS A 103 -21.99 -4.09 -40.65
C LYS A 103 -23.24 -3.29 -41.06
N ARG A 104 -23.64 -2.31 -40.26
CA ARG A 104 -24.76 -1.42 -40.56
C ARG A 104 -24.57 -0.64 -41.85
N LYS A 105 -23.36 -0.07 -42.03
CA LYS A 105 -22.97 0.62 -43.26
C LYS A 105 -23.15 -0.27 -44.48
N HIS A 106 -22.70 -1.55 -44.39
CA HIS A 106 -22.84 -2.50 -45.49
C HIS A 106 -24.33 -2.78 -45.81
N GLN A 107 -25.12 -3.07 -44.79
CA GLN A 107 -26.56 -3.29 -44.94
C GLN A 107 -27.29 -2.08 -45.57
N GLN A 108 -26.98 -0.85 -45.11
CA GLN A 108 -27.54 0.37 -45.63
C GLN A 108 -27.12 0.62 -47.09
N SER A 109 -25.85 0.28 -47.44
CA SER A 109 -25.38 0.39 -48.82
C SER A 109 -26.09 -0.60 -49.75
N ASP A 110 -26.33 -1.83 -49.31
CA ASP A 110 -27.05 -2.86 -50.06
C ASP A 110 -28.52 -2.47 -50.25
N THR A 111 -29.14 -1.93 -49.20
CA THR A 111 -30.51 -1.40 -49.26
C THR A 111 -30.58 -0.25 -50.28
N LEU A 112 -29.65 0.70 -50.22
CA LEU A 112 -29.60 1.81 -51.16
C LEU A 112 -29.42 1.35 -52.62
N ALA A 113 -28.54 0.36 -52.85
CA ALA A 113 -28.32 -0.22 -54.16
C ALA A 113 -29.64 -0.85 -54.71
N SER A 114 -30.33 -1.64 -53.87
CA SER A 114 -31.63 -2.23 -54.23
C SER A 114 -32.69 -1.19 -54.53
N LEU A 115 -32.76 -0.12 -53.75
CA LEU A 115 -33.70 0.99 -54.00
C LEU A 115 -33.41 1.71 -55.33
N ILE A 116 -32.14 1.92 -55.65
CA ILE A 116 -31.70 2.55 -56.88
C ILE A 116 -32.03 1.63 -58.10
N GLN A 117 -31.77 0.33 -57.95
CA GLN A 117 -32.08 -0.64 -58.99
C GLN A 117 -33.62 -0.68 -59.26
N THR A 118 -34.41 -0.78 -58.22
CA THR A 118 -35.90 -0.77 -58.29
C THR A 118 -36.37 0.49 -58.96
N TYR A 119 -35.87 1.67 -58.57
CA TYR A 119 -36.19 2.93 -59.21
C TYR A 119 -35.87 2.94 -60.71
N TYR A 120 -34.69 2.46 -61.11
CA TYR A 120 -34.26 2.41 -62.51
C TYR A 120 -35.15 1.51 -63.33
N VAL A 121 -35.44 0.29 -62.87
CA VAL A 121 -36.27 -0.67 -63.57
C VAL A 121 -37.70 -0.13 -63.73
N THR A 122 -38.27 0.46 -62.67
CA THR A 122 -39.64 1.00 -62.69
C THR A 122 -39.74 2.24 -63.58
N LYS A 123 -38.70 3.07 -63.62
CA LYS A 123 -38.65 4.24 -64.51
C LYS A 123 -38.56 3.80 -65.98
N GLN A 124 -37.78 2.77 -66.36
CA GLN A 124 -37.71 2.23 -67.72
C GLN A 124 -39.03 1.62 -68.14
N ALA A 125 -39.69 0.88 -67.24
CA ALA A 125 -41.03 0.31 -67.52
C ALA A 125 -42.07 1.39 -67.83
N LYS A 126 -41.99 2.55 -67.14
CA LYS A 126 -42.87 3.70 -67.42
C LYS A 126 -42.59 4.37 -68.76
N GLY A 127 -41.32 4.42 -69.18
CA GLY A 127 -40.89 5.01 -70.47
C GLY A 127 -41.37 4.23 -71.69
N SER A 128 -41.64 2.94 -71.58
CA SER A 128 -42.18 2.10 -72.67
C SER A 128 -43.69 1.98 -72.73
N SER A 129 -44.46 2.58 -71.77
CA SER A 129 -45.93 2.49 -71.66
C SER A 129 -46.64 3.81 -71.98
N HIS A 130 -46.03 4.70 -72.72
CA HIS A 130 -46.61 5.95 -73.10
C HIS A 130 -47.32 5.78 -74.43
N ILE A 131 -48.56 5.28 -74.37
CA ILE A 131 -49.68 5.68 -75.25
C ILE A 131 -50.99 5.10 -74.63
N PHE A 132 -51.95 6.02 -74.28
CA PHE A 132 -53.35 5.73 -73.86
C PHE A 132 -53.56 5.02 -72.51
N ASN A 133 -53.74 5.77 -71.45
CA ASN A 133 -54.89 5.78 -70.50
C ASN A 133 -54.59 6.63 -69.28
N HIS A 134 -55.39 7.67 -69.03
CA HIS A 134 -55.55 8.33 -67.75
C HIS A 134 -56.39 7.37 -66.89
N ASP A 135 -55.74 6.63 -66.04
CA ASP A 135 -56.43 5.71 -65.15
C ASP A 135 -55.81 5.77 -63.72
N GLU A 136 -56.61 5.44 -62.70
CA GLU A 136 -56.20 5.36 -61.26
C GLU A 136 -54.85 4.66 -60.99
N SER A 137 -54.34 3.92 -61.99
CA SER A 137 -52.98 3.31 -61.96
C SER A 137 -51.85 4.35 -61.97
N GLU A 138 -52.04 5.53 -62.62
CA GLU A 138 -51.02 6.60 -62.65
C GLU A 138 -50.79 7.26 -61.28
N ASP A 139 -51.91 7.48 -60.53
CA ASP A 139 -51.79 8.03 -59.16
C ASP A 139 -51.10 7.04 -58.18
N ARG A 140 -51.40 5.79 -58.27
CA ARG A 140 -50.72 4.74 -57.46
C ARG A 140 -49.23 4.59 -57.82
N ILE A 141 -48.88 4.65 -59.06
CA ILE A 141 -47.51 4.62 -59.54
C ILE A 141 -46.76 5.88 -59.07
N SER A 142 -47.39 7.06 -59.15
CA SER A 142 -46.81 8.32 -58.67
C SER A 142 -46.55 8.30 -57.15
N GLN A 143 -47.53 7.83 -56.36
CA GLN A 143 -47.35 7.63 -54.89
C GLN A 143 -46.26 6.62 -54.56
N TYR A 144 -46.13 5.52 -55.32
CA TYR A 144 -45.03 4.56 -55.14
C TYR A 144 -43.67 5.19 -55.41
N PHE A 145 -43.51 6.00 -56.47
CA PHE A 145 -42.26 6.72 -56.75
C PHE A 145 -41.91 7.75 -55.65
N GLN A 146 -42.94 8.47 -55.15
CA GLN A 146 -42.72 9.40 -54.03
C GLN A 146 -42.25 8.67 -52.77
N HIS A 147 -42.87 7.53 -52.45
CA HIS A 147 -42.47 6.71 -51.31
C HIS A 147 -41.04 6.16 -51.50
N LEU A 148 -40.73 5.63 -52.68
CA LEU A 148 -39.40 5.13 -53.00
C LEU A 148 -38.32 6.21 -52.91
N ALA A 149 -38.61 7.42 -53.40
CA ALA A 149 -37.70 8.57 -53.27
C ALA A 149 -37.50 9.00 -51.81
N SER A 150 -38.56 8.97 -50.99
CA SER A 150 -38.50 9.27 -49.56
C SER A 150 -37.64 8.25 -48.82
N GLU A 151 -37.86 6.95 -49.05
CA GLU A 151 -37.08 5.88 -48.41
C GLU A 151 -35.60 5.92 -48.85
N ARG A 152 -35.30 6.24 -50.11
CA ARG A 152 -33.94 6.48 -50.59
C ARG A 152 -33.29 7.67 -49.86
N ALA A 153 -34.01 8.79 -49.70
CA ALA A 153 -33.47 9.95 -49.00
C ALA A 153 -33.16 9.63 -47.52
N LYS A 154 -34.04 8.90 -46.83
CA LYS A 154 -33.82 8.44 -45.46
C LYS A 154 -32.61 7.54 -45.37
N THR A 155 -32.48 6.53 -46.24
CA THR A 155 -31.35 5.60 -46.26
C THR A 155 -30.01 6.33 -46.49
N ILE A 156 -29.98 7.35 -47.37
CA ILE A 156 -28.79 8.18 -47.60
C ILE A 156 -28.44 8.94 -46.33
N ALA A 157 -29.40 9.62 -45.68
CA ALA A 157 -29.15 10.37 -44.46
C ALA A 157 -28.65 9.47 -43.29
N GLU A 158 -29.21 8.26 -43.15
CA GLU A 158 -28.74 7.26 -42.18
C GLU A 158 -27.34 6.76 -42.49
N LEU A 159 -27.01 6.52 -43.76
CA LEU A 159 -25.69 6.09 -44.19
C LEU A 159 -24.65 7.17 -43.92
N GLU A 160 -24.93 8.43 -44.22
CA GLU A 160 -24.06 9.57 -43.94
C GLU A 160 -23.76 9.65 -42.42
N LYS A 161 -24.79 9.54 -41.59
CA LYS A 161 -24.66 9.52 -40.12
C LYS A 161 -23.79 8.36 -39.65
N THR A 162 -23.98 7.15 -40.21
CA THR A 162 -23.18 5.97 -39.88
C THR A 162 -21.71 6.15 -40.25
N ILE A 163 -21.42 6.76 -41.42
CA ILE A 163 -20.07 7.08 -41.88
C ILE A 163 -19.40 8.09 -40.94
N GLU A 164 -20.14 9.11 -40.51
CA GLU A 164 -19.62 10.10 -39.56
C GLU A 164 -19.28 9.48 -38.19
N GLU A 165 -20.19 8.63 -37.64
CA GLU A 165 -19.93 7.91 -36.40
C GLU A 165 -18.72 6.97 -36.50
N LEU A 166 -18.53 6.26 -37.63
CA LEU A 166 -17.35 5.45 -37.89
C LEU A 166 -16.07 6.29 -37.89
N SER A 167 -16.08 7.45 -38.55
CA SER A 167 -14.93 8.36 -38.58
C SER A 167 -14.55 8.84 -37.18
N ARG A 168 -15.53 9.29 -36.39
CA ARG A 168 -15.31 9.72 -35.00
C ARG A 168 -14.73 8.58 -34.12
N ASN A 169 -15.31 7.37 -34.19
CA ASN A 169 -14.83 6.25 -33.40
C ASN A 169 -13.40 5.84 -33.76
N ARG A 170 -13.03 5.86 -35.05
CA ARG A 170 -11.67 5.58 -35.49
C ARG A 170 -10.68 6.65 -35.02
N GLN A 171 -11.05 7.92 -35.08
CA GLN A 171 -10.22 9.01 -34.56
C GLN A 171 -10.02 8.88 -33.03
N GLN A 172 -11.09 8.52 -32.30
CA GLN A 172 -11.02 8.31 -30.86
C GLN A 172 -10.05 7.17 -30.51
N ILE A 173 -10.03 6.05 -31.24
CA ILE A 173 -9.10 4.95 -31.03
C ILE A 173 -7.65 5.43 -31.16
N GLU A 174 -7.34 6.25 -32.16
CA GLU A 174 -5.97 6.76 -32.32
C GLU A 174 -5.52 7.66 -31.15
N LEU A 175 -6.43 8.49 -30.62
CA LEU A 175 -6.17 9.29 -29.42
C LEU A 175 -5.92 8.39 -28.19
N GLU A 176 -6.73 7.36 -28.01
CA GLU A 176 -6.57 6.43 -26.90
C GLU A 176 -5.27 5.61 -27.00
N LYS A 177 -4.86 5.22 -28.20
CA LYS A 177 -3.55 4.56 -28.41
C LYS A 177 -2.36 5.48 -28.08
N GLN A 178 -2.45 6.75 -28.43
CA GLN A 178 -1.44 7.75 -28.04
C GLN A 178 -1.37 7.87 -26.51
N GLN A 179 -2.51 7.96 -25.85
CA GLN A 179 -2.58 7.98 -24.39
C GLN A 179 -1.94 6.74 -23.74
N ILE A 180 -2.16 5.54 -24.28
CA ILE A 180 -1.49 4.31 -23.82
C ILE A 180 0.03 4.44 -23.92
N SER A 181 0.55 4.95 -25.03
CA SER A 181 1.98 5.14 -25.20
C SER A 181 2.59 6.08 -24.17
N GLU A 182 1.90 7.18 -23.85
CA GLU A 182 2.32 8.13 -22.83
C GLU A 182 2.28 7.50 -21.42
N LEU A 183 1.19 6.78 -21.08
CA LEU A 183 1.04 6.10 -19.79
C LEU A 183 2.12 5.02 -19.59
N LEU A 184 2.46 4.26 -20.61
CA LEU A 184 3.56 3.29 -20.58
C LEU A 184 4.92 3.96 -20.33
N GLY A 185 5.16 5.10 -20.99
CA GLY A 185 6.35 5.92 -20.76
C GLY A 185 6.42 6.44 -19.30
N GLN A 186 5.30 6.91 -18.76
CA GLN A 186 5.21 7.34 -17.37
C GLN A 186 5.45 6.16 -16.41
N GLN A 187 4.84 5.01 -16.62
CA GLN A 187 5.00 3.82 -15.80
C GLN A 187 6.47 3.38 -15.75
N LYS A 188 7.17 3.36 -16.88
CA LYS A 188 8.60 3.04 -16.93
C LYS A 188 9.41 4.01 -16.05
N LYS A 189 9.20 5.33 -16.22
CA LYS A 189 9.90 6.35 -15.41
C LYS A 189 9.58 6.20 -13.91
N GLN A 190 8.34 5.88 -13.54
CA GLN A 190 7.94 5.66 -12.15
C GLN A 190 8.62 4.42 -11.56
N ARG A 191 8.69 3.30 -12.31
CA ARG A 191 9.37 2.08 -11.88
C ARG A 191 10.88 2.29 -11.69
N ASP A 192 11.52 3.06 -12.57
CA ASP A 192 12.94 3.43 -12.42
C ASP A 192 13.18 4.28 -11.17
N LYS A 193 12.30 5.25 -10.90
CA LYS A 193 12.35 6.05 -9.67
C LYS A 193 12.15 5.18 -8.43
N LEU A 194 11.22 4.23 -8.47
CA LEU A 194 10.97 3.28 -7.38
C LEU A 194 12.20 2.43 -7.06
N ALA A 195 12.84 1.85 -8.09
CA ALA A 195 14.04 1.04 -7.92
C ALA A 195 15.18 1.84 -7.27
N LYS A 196 15.42 3.08 -7.72
CA LYS A 196 16.41 3.99 -7.12
C LYS A 196 16.07 4.34 -5.67
N ALA A 197 14.80 4.62 -5.37
CA ALA A 197 14.35 4.96 -4.02
C ALA A 197 14.51 3.76 -3.05
N GLN A 198 14.15 2.55 -3.49
CA GLN A 198 14.32 1.32 -2.71
C GLN A 198 15.81 1.01 -2.44
N SER A 199 16.68 1.15 -3.44
CA SER A 199 18.13 0.99 -3.26
C SER A 199 18.70 2.00 -2.26
N SER A 200 18.30 3.28 -2.37
CA SER A 200 18.70 4.33 -1.43
C SER A 200 18.20 4.05 0.00
N ARG A 201 16.96 3.56 0.15
CA ARG A 201 16.40 3.11 1.45
C ARG A 201 17.23 1.98 2.05
N LYS A 202 17.58 0.96 1.26
CA LYS A 202 18.41 -0.17 1.70
C LYS A 202 19.76 0.31 2.25
N GLY A 203 20.41 1.24 1.56
CA GLY A 203 21.64 1.87 2.04
C GLY A 203 21.47 2.64 3.36
N THR A 204 20.35 3.36 3.51
CA THR A 204 20.03 4.08 4.76
C THR A 204 19.81 3.11 5.92
N LEU A 205 19.08 2.01 5.71
CA LEU A 205 18.87 0.96 6.71
C LEU A 205 20.19 0.30 7.15
N ALA A 206 21.10 0.00 6.22
CA ALA A 206 22.42 -0.53 6.55
C ALA A 206 23.22 0.43 7.45
N LYS A 207 23.18 1.74 7.15
CA LYS A 207 23.82 2.77 8.00
C LYS A 207 23.18 2.88 9.38
N ILE A 208 21.85 2.82 9.47
CA ILE A 208 21.12 2.81 10.75
C ILE A 208 21.55 1.59 11.57
N LYS A 209 21.57 0.40 10.97
CA LYS A 209 21.98 -0.84 11.64
C LYS A 209 23.41 -0.76 12.18
N LYS A 210 24.35 -0.19 11.39
CA LYS A 210 25.72 0.02 11.83
C LYS A 210 25.82 0.98 13.04
N ASN A 211 25.04 2.05 13.04
CA ASN A 211 25.04 3.03 14.14
C ASN A 211 24.30 2.55 15.41
N ILE A 212 23.42 1.55 15.28
CA ILE A 212 22.67 0.96 16.42
C ILE A 212 23.42 -0.28 17.00
N SER A 213 24.61 -0.59 16.56
CA SER A 213 25.38 -1.76 17.04
C SER A 213 25.70 -1.72 18.55
N ASN A 214 25.51 -0.57 19.22
CA ASN A 214 25.61 -0.42 20.66
C ASN A 214 24.22 -0.61 21.30
N ASP A 215 24.06 -1.63 22.15
CA ASP A 215 22.80 -1.97 22.83
C ASP A 215 22.17 -0.78 23.58
N GLN A 216 22.97 0.10 24.14
CA GLN A 216 22.50 1.26 24.91
C GLN A 216 21.85 2.34 24.02
N VAL A 217 22.40 2.57 22.81
CA VAL A 217 21.81 3.47 21.81
C VAL A 217 20.50 2.90 21.29
N TYR A 218 20.47 1.61 21.01
CA TYR A 218 19.26 0.91 20.55
C TYR A 218 18.14 0.94 21.61
N LEU A 219 18.47 0.65 22.85
CA LEU A 219 17.55 0.69 23.99
C LEU A 219 16.93 2.09 24.14
N SER A 220 17.75 3.14 24.11
CA SER A 220 17.28 4.52 24.19
C SER A 220 16.35 4.93 23.05
N GLU A 221 16.57 4.38 21.86
CA GLU A 221 15.74 4.63 20.68
C GLU A 221 14.37 3.95 20.80
N LEU A 222 14.33 2.71 21.26
CA LEU A 222 13.08 1.99 21.50
C LEU A 222 12.22 2.69 22.55
N GLN A 223 12.82 3.16 23.65
CA GLN A 223 12.12 3.93 24.69
C GLN A 223 11.50 5.21 24.16
N ARG A 224 12.23 5.93 23.29
CA ARG A 224 11.71 7.13 22.63
C ARG A 224 10.53 6.82 21.68
N ASN A 225 10.65 5.76 20.91
CA ASN A 225 9.59 5.35 20.00
C ASN A 225 8.32 4.97 20.78
N GLU A 226 8.47 4.25 21.91
CA GLU A 226 7.36 3.94 22.82
C GLU A 226 6.72 5.22 23.41
N THR A 227 7.54 6.19 23.83
CA THR A 227 7.05 7.47 24.37
C THR A 227 6.27 8.26 23.33
N ARG A 228 6.76 8.32 22.07
CA ARG A 228 6.04 8.96 20.97
C ARG A 228 4.72 8.26 20.67
N LEU A 229 4.74 6.94 20.59
CA LEU A 229 3.51 6.16 20.39
C LEU A 229 2.48 6.44 21.48
N LYS A 230 2.89 6.44 22.75
CA LYS A 230 2.01 6.78 23.87
C LYS A 230 1.43 8.20 23.77
N ALA A 231 2.23 9.18 23.33
CA ALA A 231 1.79 10.56 23.14
C ALA A 231 0.73 10.66 22.01
N GLU A 232 0.94 10.00 20.87
CA GLU A 232 -0.05 9.99 19.77
C GLU A 232 -1.35 9.29 20.18
N ILE A 233 -1.27 8.17 20.90
CA ILE A 233 -2.45 7.48 21.45
C ILE A 233 -3.21 8.38 22.43
N ALA A 234 -2.52 9.09 23.31
CA ALA A 234 -3.14 10.01 24.27
C ALA A 234 -3.85 11.18 23.57
N LYS A 235 -3.26 11.72 22.49
CA LYS A 235 -3.91 12.73 21.66
C LYS A 235 -5.16 12.19 20.98
N ALA A 236 -5.08 10.99 20.39
CA ALA A 236 -6.20 10.31 19.75
C ALA A 236 -7.36 10.08 20.73
N ALA A 237 -7.06 9.58 21.93
CA ALA A 237 -8.06 9.32 22.97
C ALA A 237 -8.78 10.59 23.48
N LYS A 238 -8.11 11.77 23.40
CA LYS A 238 -8.72 13.07 23.79
C LYS A 238 -9.64 13.64 22.71
N ARG A 239 -9.36 13.36 21.42
CA ARG A 239 -10.08 13.96 20.30
C ARG A 239 -11.43 13.33 20.00
N ASN A 240 -11.58 12.03 20.20
CA ASN A 240 -12.74 11.27 19.75
C ASN A 240 -13.32 10.38 20.87
N ARG A 241 -14.28 10.91 21.60
CA ARG A 241 -15.20 10.06 22.39
C ARG A 241 -16.37 9.64 21.51
N ILE A 242 -16.12 8.64 20.63
CA ILE A 242 -17.19 8.10 19.78
C ILE A 242 -17.99 7.10 20.63
N PRO A 243 -19.34 7.17 20.65
CA PRO A 243 -20.15 6.19 21.35
C PRO A 243 -20.14 4.86 20.56
N MET A 244 -19.19 3.99 20.91
CA MET A 244 -19.09 2.62 20.42
C MET A 244 -18.96 1.67 21.61
N ASP A 245 -19.34 0.38 21.39
CA ASP A 245 -19.45 -0.61 22.49
C ASP A 245 -18.10 -1.12 23.04
N GLY A 246 -16.97 -0.78 22.39
CA GLY A 246 -15.64 -1.28 22.73
C GLY A 246 -15.47 -2.76 22.37
N LEU A 247 -14.30 -3.31 22.71
CA LEU A 247 -13.92 -4.68 22.36
C LEU A 247 -14.26 -5.72 23.46
N ALA A 248 -14.75 -5.31 24.61
CA ALA A 248 -14.89 -6.20 25.78
C ALA A 248 -15.64 -7.50 25.49
N LYS A 249 -16.74 -7.42 24.71
CA LYS A 249 -17.58 -8.57 24.33
C LYS A 249 -16.98 -9.43 23.23
N GLN A 250 -15.88 -8.98 22.60
CA GLN A 250 -15.25 -9.62 21.45
C GLN A 250 -13.99 -10.40 21.82
N LYS A 251 -13.67 -10.54 23.09
CA LYS A 251 -12.49 -11.27 23.55
C LYS A 251 -12.55 -12.73 23.09
N GLY A 252 -11.50 -13.19 22.37
CA GLY A 252 -11.41 -14.52 21.76
C GLY A 252 -12.23 -14.71 20.47
N ARG A 253 -12.89 -13.65 19.96
CA ARG A 253 -13.76 -13.71 18.78
C ARG A 253 -13.32 -12.79 17.64
N LEU A 254 -12.30 -11.96 17.85
CA LEU A 254 -11.80 -11.05 16.82
C LEU A 254 -11.14 -11.84 15.69
N PRO A 255 -11.43 -11.52 14.43
CA PRO A 255 -10.71 -12.13 13.30
C PRO A 255 -9.24 -11.69 13.29
N TRP A 256 -8.39 -12.48 12.66
CA TRP A 256 -6.99 -12.10 12.44
C TRP A 256 -6.92 -10.92 11.45
N PRO A 257 -6.08 -9.90 11.71
CA PRO A 257 -5.93 -8.75 10.82
C PRO A 257 -5.32 -9.12 9.47
N LEU A 258 -4.54 -10.19 9.42
CA LEU A 258 -4.08 -10.87 8.21
C LEU A 258 -3.69 -12.33 8.53
N LYS A 259 -3.59 -13.17 7.48
CA LYS A 259 -3.13 -14.56 7.63
C LYS A 259 -1.61 -14.60 7.57
N GLY A 260 -0.95 -15.16 8.60
CA GLY A 260 0.51 -15.28 8.62
C GLY A 260 1.02 -15.95 9.89
N LYS A 261 2.30 -16.35 9.87
CA LYS A 261 2.97 -16.90 11.06
C LYS A 261 3.30 -15.78 12.04
N VAL A 262 3.10 -16.03 13.33
CA VAL A 262 3.54 -15.10 14.38
C VAL A 262 5.06 -15.19 14.49
N LEU A 263 5.74 -14.09 14.20
CA LEU A 263 7.19 -13.96 14.30
C LEU A 263 7.61 -13.58 15.73
N HIS A 264 6.87 -12.68 16.37
CA HIS A 264 7.09 -12.25 17.74
C HIS A 264 5.76 -12.16 18.49
N ASN A 265 5.70 -12.78 19.66
CA ASN A 265 4.53 -12.72 20.53
C ASN A 265 4.60 -11.50 21.45
N TYR A 266 3.44 -11.07 21.93
CA TYR A 266 3.33 -10.11 23.03
C TYR A 266 4.14 -10.58 24.23
N GLY A 267 4.92 -9.67 24.83
CA GLY A 267 5.75 -9.97 26.00
C GLY A 267 7.05 -10.72 25.70
N SER A 268 7.26 -11.23 24.46
CA SER A 268 8.55 -11.82 24.09
C SER A 268 9.64 -10.75 24.04
N ARG A 269 10.88 -11.17 24.30
CA ARG A 269 12.03 -10.26 24.35
C ARG A 269 12.30 -9.64 22.97
N GLN A 270 12.34 -8.31 22.91
CA GLN A 270 12.72 -7.56 21.71
C GLN A 270 14.24 -7.26 21.73
N THR A 271 14.71 -6.64 22.81
CA THR A 271 16.13 -6.42 23.10
C THR A 271 16.34 -5.98 24.54
N GLY A 272 17.47 -6.32 25.17
CA GLY A 272 17.75 -5.98 26.56
C GLY A 272 16.61 -6.36 27.49
N GLN A 273 16.03 -5.39 28.19
CA GLN A 273 14.85 -5.54 29.06
C GLN A 273 13.53 -5.14 28.38
N ILE A 274 13.56 -4.77 27.12
CA ILE A 274 12.35 -4.36 26.38
C ILE A 274 11.70 -5.58 25.73
N ASN A 275 10.39 -5.71 25.96
CA ASN A 275 9.55 -6.74 25.39
C ASN A 275 8.59 -6.14 24.37
N TRP A 276 8.19 -6.95 23.37
CA TRP A 276 7.15 -6.60 22.42
C TRP A 276 5.83 -6.28 23.12
N LYS A 277 5.26 -5.12 22.81
CA LYS A 277 3.97 -4.65 23.36
C LYS A 277 2.77 -5.07 22.51
N GLY A 278 3.03 -5.69 21.37
CA GLY A 278 2.07 -6.25 20.45
C GLY A 278 2.59 -7.56 19.88
N MET A 279 2.06 -7.97 18.76
CA MET A 279 2.41 -9.17 18.01
C MET A 279 2.97 -8.77 16.65
N VAL A 280 3.98 -9.48 16.17
CA VAL A 280 4.49 -9.33 14.78
C VAL A 280 4.09 -10.55 13.99
N ILE A 281 3.37 -10.34 12.89
CA ILE A 281 2.81 -11.40 12.03
C ILE A 281 3.50 -11.29 10.66
N SER A 282 4.03 -12.40 10.13
CA SER A 282 4.64 -12.43 8.80
C SER A 282 3.60 -12.17 7.72
N ALA A 283 3.98 -11.48 6.65
CA ALA A 283 3.11 -11.17 5.51
C ALA A 283 3.91 -11.17 4.21
N ASN A 284 3.21 -11.25 3.07
CA ASN A 284 3.78 -10.87 1.78
C ASN A 284 3.62 -9.36 1.58
N TYR A 285 4.52 -8.77 0.78
CA TYR A 285 4.49 -7.34 0.51
C TYR A 285 3.22 -6.97 -0.26
N GLY A 286 2.39 -6.13 0.36
CA GLY A 286 1.10 -5.72 -0.20
C GLY A 286 -0.10 -6.57 0.23
N ASP A 287 0.06 -7.58 1.10
CA ASP A 287 -1.08 -8.32 1.66
C ASP A 287 -2.05 -7.35 2.36
N ALA A 288 -3.34 -7.59 2.17
CA ALA A 288 -4.39 -6.76 2.76
C ALA A 288 -4.42 -6.90 4.29
N VAL A 289 -4.33 -5.77 4.98
CA VAL A 289 -4.51 -5.66 6.43
C VAL A 289 -5.94 -5.23 6.70
N LYS A 290 -6.66 -6.03 7.49
CA LYS A 290 -8.09 -5.84 7.78
C LYS A 290 -8.31 -5.32 9.19
N ALA A 291 -9.32 -4.46 9.35
CA ALA A 291 -9.79 -4.06 10.66
C ALA A 291 -10.37 -5.27 11.39
N VAL A 292 -9.87 -5.57 12.59
CA VAL A 292 -10.37 -6.70 13.38
C VAL A 292 -11.78 -6.46 13.94
N TYR A 293 -12.19 -5.20 14.05
CA TYR A 293 -13.52 -4.78 14.47
C TYR A 293 -13.85 -3.40 13.90
N SER A 294 -15.14 -3.06 13.87
CA SER A 294 -15.59 -1.74 13.42
C SER A 294 -15.03 -0.65 14.33
N GLY A 295 -14.65 0.49 13.75
CA GLY A 295 -14.03 1.58 14.48
C GLY A 295 -13.90 2.85 13.69
N THR A 296 -13.28 3.85 14.28
CA THR A 296 -12.90 5.09 13.62
C THR A 296 -11.39 5.23 13.62
N VAL A 297 -10.85 5.65 12.49
CA VAL A 297 -9.42 5.93 12.36
C VAL A 297 -9.08 7.19 13.13
N VAL A 298 -8.26 7.07 14.17
CA VAL A 298 -7.85 8.20 15.01
C VAL A 298 -6.40 8.63 14.78
N PHE A 299 -5.65 7.82 14.01
CA PHE A 299 -4.32 8.15 13.54
C PHE A 299 -4.03 7.36 12.26
N SER A 300 -3.49 8.02 11.24
CA SER A 300 -3.10 7.43 9.96
C SER A 300 -1.91 8.19 9.37
N ASP A 301 -0.70 7.90 9.83
CA ASP A 301 0.55 8.53 9.38
C ASP A 301 1.77 7.68 9.74
N TYR A 302 2.95 8.20 9.42
CA TYR A 302 4.24 7.59 9.76
C TYR A 302 4.62 7.82 11.21
N LEU A 303 4.90 6.73 11.93
CA LEU A 303 5.43 6.75 13.29
C LEU A 303 6.80 6.07 13.34
N ARG A 304 7.83 6.80 13.83
CA ARG A 304 9.19 6.29 13.91
C ARG A 304 9.25 4.97 14.71
N GLY A 305 9.91 3.97 14.15
CA GLY A 305 10.02 2.63 14.73
C GLY A 305 8.84 1.70 14.41
N TYR A 306 7.68 2.25 14.00
CA TYR A 306 6.48 1.51 13.63
C TYR A 306 6.11 1.67 12.15
N GLY A 307 6.80 2.58 11.41
CA GLY A 307 6.54 2.84 10.00
C GLY A 307 5.22 3.53 9.75
N LEU A 308 4.54 3.17 8.68
CA LEU A 308 3.18 3.60 8.39
C LEU A 308 2.20 2.87 9.31
N VAL A 309 1.42 3.63 10.07
CA VAL A 309 0.55 3.15 11.16
C VAL A 309 -0.87 3.61 10.97
N ILE A 310 -1.82 2.71 11.20
CA ILE A 310 -3.22 3.05 11.47
C ILE A 310 -3.55 2.68 12.91
N LEU A 311 -4.26 3.58 13.60
CA LEU A 311 -4.84 3.36 14.91
C LEU A 311 -6.35 3.51 14.81
N LEU A 312 -7.08 2.47 15.22
CA LEU A 312 -8.55 2.47 15.29
C LEU A 312 -9.01 2.62 16.73
N ASP A 313 -9.97 3.51 16.94
CA ASP A 313 -10.75 3.61 18.20
C ASP A 313 -12.05 2.83 18.04
N HIS A 314 -12.31 1.93 18.97
CA HIS A 314 -13.51 1.08 19.03
C HIS A 314 -14.49 1.54 20.12
N GLY A 315 -14.20 2.67 20.78
CA GLY A 315 -14.96 3.17 21.92
C GLY A 315 -14.53 2.57 23.25
N LYS A 316 -15.00 3.16 24.34
CA LYS A 316 -14.74 2.74 25.73
C LYS A 316 -13.24 2.58 26.08
N GLY A 317 -12.37 3.33 25.38
CA GLY A 317 -10.92 3.29 25.56
C GLY A 317 -10.24 2.07 24.96
N ASP A 318 -10.94 1.31 24.09
CA ASP A 318 -10.39 0.16 23.37
C ASP A 318 -9.89 0.60 22.00
N MET A 319 -8.63 0.29 21.67
CA MET A 319 -7.97 0.65 20.40
C MET A 319 -7.19 -0.51 19.83
N THR A 320 -7.04 -0.53 18.49
CA THR A 320 -6.14 -1.44 17.78
C THR A 320 -5.18 -0.67 16.89
N LEU A 321 -3.92 -1.09 16.89
CA LEU A 321 -2.84 -0.50 16.13
C LEU A 321 -2.29 -1.49 15.11
N TYR A 322 -2.07 -1.00 13.89
CA TYR A 322 -1.55 -1.74 12.75
C TYR A 322 -0.34 -0.99 12.20
N GLY A 323 0.87 -1.52 12.39
CA GLY A 323 2.14 -0.90 11.99
C GLY A 323 2.92 -1.71 10.95
N PHE A 324 4.04 -1.16 10.48
CA PHE A 324 4.93 -1.68 9.44
C PHE A 324 4.30 -1.71 8.05
N ASN A 325 3.17 -1.02 7.85
CA ASN A 325 2.45 -1.07 6.59
C ASN A 325 3.24 -0.48 5.42
N LYS A 326 3.04 -1.04 4.23
CA LYS A 326 3.46 -0.47 2.96
C LYS A 326 2.67 0.79 2.62
N SER A 327 1.35 0.74 2.81
CA SER A 327 0.42 1.78 2.43
C SER A 327 -0.78 1.82 3.37
N LEU A 328 -1.28 3.03 3.62
CA LEU A 328 -2.49 3.27 4.39
C LEU A 328 -3.63 3.59 3.42
N LEU A 329 -4.75 2.85 3.55
CA LEU A 329 -5.92 2.97 2.68
C LEU A 329 -7.00 3.86 3.27
N LYS A 330 -6.86 4.23 4.55
CA LYS A 330 -7.80 5.06 5.31
C LYS A 330 -7.11 6.27 5.89
N LYS A 331 -7.86 7.34 6.08
CA LYS A 331 -7.40 8.61 6.67
C LYS A 331 -7.98 8.78 8.06
N GLU A 332 -7.36 9.66 8.86
CA GLU A 332 -7.91 10.07 10.15
C GLU A 332 -9.34 10.61 9.98
N GLY A 333 -10.25 10.16 10.82
CA GLY A 333 -11.69 10.44 10.76
C GLY A 333 -12.54 9.41 10.01
N ASP A 334 -11.95 8.55 9.17
CA ASP A 334 -12.70 7.53 8.45
C ASP A 334 -13.32 6.51 9.41
N LYS A 335 -14.56 6.13 9.16
CA LYS A 335 -15.22 4.99 9.81
C LYS A 335 -14.91 3.73 9.03
N VAL A 336 -14.61 2.64 9.73
CA VAL A 336 -14.30 1.35 9.11
C VAL A 336 -15.17 0.25 9.72
N SER A 337 -15.55 -0.70 8.90
CA SER A 337 -16.27 -1.90 9.31
C SER A 337 -15.31 -3.04 9.68
N ALA A 338 -15.78 -4.00 10.49
CA ALA A 338 -15.02 -5.22 10.74
C ALA A 338 -14.71 -5.95 9.41
N GLY A 339 -13.48 -6.41 9.24
CA GLY A 339 -13.02 -7.08 8.01
C GLY A 339 -12.67 -6.16 6.84
N GLU A 340 -12.89 -4.85 6.95
CA GLU A 340 -12.56 -3.88 5.91
C GLU A 340 -11.05 -3.73 5.74
N ASN A 341 -10.58 -3.61 4.49
CA ASN A 341 -9.16 -3.37 4.20
C ASN A 341 -8.78 -1.94 4.60
N ILE A 342 -7.86 -1.79 5.55
CA ILE A 342 -7.43 -0.50 6.10
C ILE A 342 -6.01 -0.11 5.71
N ALA A 343 -5.17 -1.10 5.41
CA ALA A 343 -3.79 -0.91 5.01
C ALA A 343 -3.30 -2.08 4.15
N LEU A 344 -2.10 -1.96 3.61
CA LEU A 344 -1.36 -3.03 2.97
C LEU A 344 -0.09 -3.32 3.77
N ALA A 345 0.19 -4.59 4.03
CA ALA A 345 1.36 -5.03 4.78
C ALA A 345 2.66 -4.67 4.08
N GLY A 346 3.68 -4.32 4.85
CA GLY A 346 4.96 -3.87 4.32
C GLY A 346 6.13 -4.14 5.25
N ASP A 347 7.18 -3.33 5.08
CA ASP A 347 8.42 -3.39 5.84
C ASP A 347 8.88 -2.01 6.31
N THR A 348 7.96 -1.03 6.40
CA THR A 348 8.29 0.34 6.86
C THR A 348 8.68 0.36 8.34
N GLY A 349 9.23 1.50 8.81
CA GLY A 349 9.70 1.61 10.19
C GLY A 349 11.04 0.93 10.44
N GLY A 350 11.79 0.61 9.37
CA GLY A 350 13.12 0.01 9.47
C GLY A 350 13.11 -1.51 9.55
N GLN A 351 12.01 -2.16 9.17
CA GLN A 351 11.94 -3.62 9.15
C GLN A 351 12.73 -4.21 7.98
N ASN A 352 13.36 -5.38 8.20
CA ASN A 352 14.08 -6.12 7.17
C ASN A 352 13.22 -7.15 6.44
N LYS A 353 12.07 -7.48 6.99
CA LYS A 353 11.12 -8.45 6.44
C LYS A 353 9.71 -7.88 6.48
N THR A 354 8.94 -8.18 5.46
CA THR A 354 7.54 -7.82 5.40
C THR A 354 6.76 -8.48 6.53
N SER A 355 6.05 -7.67 7.29
CA SER A 355 5.29 -8.10 8.45
C SER A 355 4.24 -7.07 8.84
N LEU A 356 3.33 -7.46 9.71
CA LEU A 356 2.38 -6.56 10.37
C LEU A 356 2.72 -6.52 11.87
N TYR A 357 2.92 -5.34 12.42
CA TYR A 357 2.87 -5.13 13.85
C TYR A 357 1.42 -4.89 14.27
N PHE A 358 0.88 -5.72 15.14
CA PHE A 358 -0.49 -5.63 15.63
C PHE A 358 -0.53 -5.52 17.15
N GLU A 359 -1.28 -4.52 17.65
CA GLU A 359 -1.39 -4.24 19.06
C GLU A 359 -2.84 -3.94 19.45
N ILE A 360 -3.28 -4.45 20.60
CA ILE A 360 -4.57 -4.13 21.21
C ILE A 360 -4.32 -3.35 22.49
N ARG A 361 -5.05 -2.27 22.68
CA ARG A 361 -5.01 -1.42 23.88
C ARG A 361 -6.38 -1.29 24.51
N ARG A 362 -6.38 -1.27 25.83
CA ARG A 362 -7.55 -1.04 26.70
C ARG A 362 -7.20 -0.01 27.74
N ASN A 363 -7.88 1.14 27.75
CA ASN A 363 -7.57 2.25 28.66
C ASN A 363 -6.06 2.58 28.64
N SER A 364 -5.50 2.74 27.43
CA SER A 364 -4.10 3.03 27.17
C SER A 364 -3.10 1.92 27.58
N LYS A 365 -3.53 0.78 28.14
CA LYS A 365 -2.69 -0.36 28.51
C LYS A 365 -2.70 -1.42 27.40
N THR A 366 -1.52 -1.87 26.98
CA THR A 366 -1.37 -2.93 25.98
C THR A 366 -1.91 -4.25 26.51
N GLN A 367 -2.56 -5.01 25.65
CA GLN A 367 -3.13 -6.32 25.91
C GLN A 367 -2.44 -7.36 25.05
N ASN A 368 -2.35 -8.61 25.48
CA ASN A 368 -1.89 -9.69 24.65
C ASN A 368 -2.92 -10.00 23.53
N PRO A 369 -2.62 -9.73 22.24
CA PRO A 369 -3.58 -9.92 21.15
C PRO A 369 -4.05 -11.37 21.02
N ARG A 370 -3.22 -12.34 21.41
CA ARG A 370 -3.55 -13.78 21.33
C ARG A 370 -4.83 -14.15 22.08
N TYR A 371 -5.15 -13.44 23.15
CA TYR A 371 -6.37 -13.69 23.92
C TYR A 371 -7.63 -13.05 23.33
N TRP A 372 -7.47 -12.23 22.30
CA TRP A 372 -8.56 -11.50 21.66
C TRP A 372 -8.93 -12.10 20.29
N LEU A 373 -7.93 -12.65 19.61
CA LEU A 373 -8.09 -13.24 18.28
C LEU A 373 -8.68 -14.65 18.36
N THR A 374 -9.43 -15.02 17.32
CA THR A 374 -9.94 -16.40 17.15
C THR A 374 -8.77 -17.40 17.13
N ARG A 375 -9.03 -18.63 17.62
CA ARG A 375 -8.06 -19.72 17.63
C ARG A 375 -7.81 -20.29 16.23
#